data_f39c47b315da59d5636f9100a0ebd344
#
_entry.id   f39c47b315da59d5636f9100a0ebd344
#
_cell.length_a   1.000
_cell.length_b   1.000
_cell.length_c   1.000
_cell.angle_alpha   90.00
_cell.angle_beta   90.00
_cell.angle_gamma   90.00
#
_symmetry.space_group_name_H-M   'P 1'
#
loop_
_entity.id
_entity.type
_entity.pdbx_description
1 polymer ?
#
loop_
_entity_poly.entity_id
_entity_poly.type
_entity_poly.pdbx_seq_one_letter_code
_entity_poly.pdbx_strand_id
1 'polypeptide(L)'
;MENLIYIYGVPALVLAVVVLILFIVQIVDICRGNIVAKFKQTSRKQILENQPPISVIVPLFGEDEEYLKGEFRTLLSQSNENYEVVAVYIGKEDAFYATLKHLRKFFKHLKTTHIDYTPAYPITMRMALNLGIKAASFEHIVITTPETRLTSRSWADYMAHGFMYGDIVLGYCNWERKGGVSNLFYRKYRFSEVTTYLSNAIRGNHYGASRNCFGFTKSLYFSVKGFDHLDLTAGEDDLFFQRIATKENVSVILTPAAYCTEQNPISFNSWLTETYRLGQTRRFYTIQARNAEGCSMLCRLSFFIAAIGGIVVLPLEFKALCVLLLLIRYIVNSVSWHKRGKRVGESGLAAWEPLFDFIEPWVRFIIRSTQKERISVWR
;
A
#
# COMPACT_ATOMS: atom_id res chain seq x y z
N MET A 1 18.51 44.03 5.86
CA MET A 1 19.14 43.03 4.97
C MET A 1 20.65 43.29 4.81
N GLU A 2 21.06 44.51 4.48
CA GLU A 2 22.47 44.89 4.31
C GLU A 2 23.32 44.59 5.57
N ASN A 3 22.86 44.92 6.76
CA ASN A 3 23.57 44.62 8.01
C ASN A 3 23.78 43.11 8.24
N LEU A 4 22.86 42.25 7.86
CA LEU A 4 23.00 40.80 7.98
C LEU A 4 24.01 40.25 6.95
N ILE A 5 24.03 40.79 5.75
CA ILE A 5 25.01 40.42 4.73
C ILE A 5 26.42 40.80 5.19
N TYR A 6 26.58 41.98 5.80
CA TYR A 6 27.85 42.44 6.31
C TYR A 6 28.38 41.59 7.46
N ILE A 7 27.49 41.11 8.37
CA ILE A 7 27.88 40.33 9.56
C ILE A 7 28.15 38.85 9.21
N TYR A 8 27.32 38.21 8.38
CA TYR A 8 27.34 36.77 8.19
C TYR A 8 27.83 36.32 6.79
N GLY A 9 27.88 37.21 5.83
CA GLY A 9 28.18 36.91 4.44
C GLY A 9 26.99 36.30 3.67
N VAL A 10 26.99 36.51 2.34
CA VAL A 10 25.90 36.04 1.44
C VAL A 10 25.70 34.51 1.50
N PRO A 11 26.76 33.65 1.46
CA PRO A 11 26.57 32.20 1.44
C PRO A 11 25.87 31.65 2.69
N ALA A 12 26.15 32.20 3.87
CA ALA A 12 25.52 31.75 5.10
C ALA A 12 24.03 32.07 5.13
N LEU A 13 23.66 33.26 4.69
CA LEU A 13 22.27 33.67 4.58
C LEU A 13 21.49 32.83 3.54
N VAL A 14 22.09 32.57 2.39
CA VAL A 14 21.48 31.71 1.36
C VAL A 14 21.22 30.31 1.91
N LEU A 15 22.20 29.70 2.58
CA LEU A 15 22.01 28.37 3.16
C LEU A 15 20.93 28.35 4.24
N ALA A 16 20.88 29.35 5.10
CA ALA A 16 19.83 29.46 6.13
C ALA A 16 18.43 29.60 5.53
N VAL A 17 18.28 30.38 4.46
CA VAL A 17 17.01 30.52 3.72
C VAL A 17 16.63 29.21 3.03
N VAL A 18 17.57 28.49 2.43
CA VAL A 18 17.32 27.17 1.82
C VAL A 18 16.83 26.17 2.87
N VAL A 19 17.47 26.10 4.04
CA VAL A 19 17.03 25.23 5.13
C VAL A 19 15.60 25.57 5.56
N LEU A 20 15.28 26.86 5.68
CA LEU A 20 13.92 27.31 6.07
C LEU A 20 12.88 26.93 5.00
N ILE A 21 13.16 27.12 3.72
CA ILE A 21 12.26 26.75 2.62
C ILE A 21 12.02 25.24 2.64
N LEU A 22 13.08 24.43 2.75
CA LEU A 22 12.97 22.98 2.82
C LEU A 22 12.20 22.51 4.03
N PHE A 23 12.38 23.18 5.19
CA PHE A 23 11.58 22.93 6.39
C PHE A 23 10.09 23.17 6.15
N ILE A 24 9.71 24.30 5.57
CA ILE A 24 8.30 24.62 5.25
C ILE A 24 7.70 23.56 4.33
N VAL A 25 8.43 23.16 3.27
CA VAL A 25 8.00 22.11 2.36
C VAL A 25 7.76 20.80 3.11
N GLN A 26 8.65 20.44 4.05
CA GLN A 26 8.50 19.22 4.88
C GLN A 26 7.26 19.29 5.78
N ILE A 27 7.02 20.42 6.44
CA ILE A 27 5.82 20.60 7.30
C ILE A 27 4.54 20.48 6.46
N VAL A 28 4.51 21.07 5.28
CA VAL A 28 3.36 20.96 4.36
C VAL A 28 3.15 19.50 3.93
N ASP A 29 4.20 18.77 3.62
CA ASP A 29 4.11 17.36 3.22
C ASP A 29 3.60 16.47 4.37
N ILE A 30 4.14 16.64 5.59
CA ILE A 30 3.66 15.95 6.79
C ILE A 30 2.18 16.25 7.04
N CYS A 31 1.76 17.51 6.91
CA CYS A 31 0.37 17.92 7.08
C CYS A 31 -0.55 17.30 6.01
N ARG A 32 -0.08 17.18 4.78
CA ARG A 32 -0.81 16.50 3.70
C ARG A 32 -1.02 15.01 4.00
N GLY A 33 -0.03 14.31 4.57
CA GLY A 33 -0.15 12.92 5.02
C GLY A 33 -1.20 12.71 6.12
N ASN A 34 -1.49 13.74 6.93
CA ASN A 34 -2.47 13.67 8.01
C ASN A 34 -3.93 13.58 7.56
N ILE A 35 -4.23 13.69 6.26
CA ILE A 35 -5.59 13.50 5.74
C ILE A 35 -6.12 12.10 6.07
N VAL A 36 -5.27 11.08 6.09
CA VAL A 36 -5.61 9.71 6.51
C VAL A 36 -6.16 9.69 7.94
N ALA A 37 -5.52 10.44 8.85
CA ALA A 37 -5.96 10.52 10.26
C ALA A 37 -7.29 11.27 10.43
N LYS A 38 -7.58 12.21 9.55
CA LYS A 38 -8.79 13.04 9.57
C LYS A 38 -9.94 12.48 8.74
N PHE A 39 -9.70 11.40 8.01
CA PHE A 39 -10.69 10.82 7.11
C PHE A 39 -11.95 10.40 7.87
N LYS A 40 -13.10 10.95 7.49
CA LYS A 40 -14.39 10.63 8.10
C LYS A 40 -14.88 9.27 7.57
N GLN A 41 -15.40 8.47 8.49
CA GLN A 41 -16.01 7.19 8.14
C GLN A 41 -17.51 7.30 8.01
N THR A 42 -18.07 6.49 7.12
CA THR A 42 -19.49 6.24 7.03
C THR A 42 -19.98 5.47 8.28
N SER A 43 -21.17 5.76 8.77
CA SER A 43 -21.72 5.04 9.91
C SER A 43 -22.01 3.59 9.56
N ARG A 44 -21.90 2.66 10.54
CA ARG A 44 -22.21 1.24 10.32
C ARG A 44 -23.63 1.02 9.77
N LYS A 45 -24.59 1.82 10.20
CA LYS A 45 -25.98 1.73 9.71
C LYS A 45 -26.07 1.98 8.21
N GLN A 46 -25.40 3.01 7.70
CA GLN A 46 -25.36 3.33 6.27
C GLN A 46 -24.64 2.26 5.44
N ILE A 47 -23.67 1.54 6.04
CA ILE A 47 -22.92 0.47 5.36
C ILE A 47 -23.81 -0.74 5.08
N LEU A 48 -24.73 -1.07 5.99
CA LEU A 48 -25.60 -2.25 5.86
C LEU A 48 -26.76 -2.05 4.88
N GLU A 49 -27.01 -0.83 4.44
CA GLU A 49 -28.11 -0.50 3.52
C GLU A 49 -27.58 -0.40 2.07
N ASN A 50 -28.21 -1.15 1.13
CA ASN A 50 -27.99 -1.03 -0.32
C ASN A 50 -26.54 -1.31 -0.82
N GLN A 51 -25.86 -2.29 -0.27
CA GLN A 51 -24.53 -2.69 -0.77
C GLN A 51 -24.64 -3.41 -2.12
N PRO A 52 -23.78 -3.09 -3.09
CA PRO A 52 -23.68 -3.86 -4.31
C PRO A 52 -23.08 -5.25 -4.04
N PRO A 53 -23.46 -6.28 -4.81
CA PRO A 53 -22.83 -7.59 -4.69
C PRO A 53 -21.38 -7.56 -5.15
N ILE A 54 -20.53 -8.34 -4.48
CA ILE A 54 -19.08 -8.41 -4.77
C ILE A 54 -18.61 -9.84 -5.00
N SER A 55 -17.63 -10.00 -5.87
CA SER A 55 -16.88 -11.24 -6.07
C SER A 55 -15.47 -11.09 -5.50
N VAL A 56 -15.13 -11.88 -4.49
CA VAL A 56 -13.80 -11.89 -3.88
C VAL A 56 -12.95 -12.95 -4.55
N ILE A 57 -11.86 -12.55 -5.20
CA ILE A 57 -10.96 -13.46 -5.93
C ILE A 57 -9.75 -13.78 -5.05
N VAL A 58 -9.48 -15.08 -4.90
CA VAL A 58 -8.35 -15.60 -4.13
C VAL A 58 -7.55 -16.56 -5.00
N PRO A 59 -6.37 -16.14 -5.50
CA PRO A 59 -5.41 -17.03 -6.15
C PRO A 59 -4.72 -17.92 -5.12
N LEU A 60 -4.72 -19.23 -5.34
CA LEU A 60 -4.12 -20.24 -4.46
C LEU A 60 -2.95 -20.91 -5.20
N PHE A 61 -1.72 -20.58 -4.81
CA PHE A 61 -0.50 -21.15 -5.37
C PHE A 61 0.00 -22.29 -4.47
N GLY A 62 -0.25 -23.52 -4.90
CA GLY A 62 0.12 -24.71 -4.13
C GLY A 62 -0.91 -25.10 -3.07
N GLU A 63 -0.58 -26.17 -2.35
CA GLU A 63 -1.43 -26.77 -1.33
C GLU A 63 -1.18 -26.15 0.03
N ASP A 64 -2.09 -25.32 0.50
CA ASP A 64 -2.07 -24.72 1.84
C ASP A 64 -3.30 -25.15 2.63
N GLU A 65 -3.20 -26.29 3.30
CA GLU A 65 -4.27 -26.82 4.14
C GLU A 65 -4.54 -25.97 5.38
N GLU A 66 -3.52 -25.32 5.93
CA GLU A 66 -3.68 -24.46 7.11
C GLU A 66 -4.54 -23.26 6.77
N TYR A 67 -4.30 -22.66 5.63
CA TYR A 67 -5.15 -21.59 5.10
C TYR A 67 -6.60 -22.04 4.94
N LEU A 68 -6.85 -23.22 4.36
CA LEU A 68 -8.21 -23.74 4.16
C LEU A 68 -8.95 -23.97 5.48
N LYS A 69 -8.24 -24.37 6.53
CA LYS A 69 -8.82 -24.64 7.86
C LYS A 69 -9.04 -23.36 8.66
N GLY A 70 -8.26 -22.32 8.41
CA GLY A 70 -8.23 -21.04 9.14
C GLY A 70 -8.85 -19.87 8.38
N GLU A 71 -8.00 -19.08 7.75
CA GLU A 71 -8.38 -17.77 7.17
C GLU A 71 -9.37 -17.87 6.00
N PHE A 72 -9.30 -18.94 5.22
CA PHE A 72 -10.27 -19.17 4.13
C PHE A 72 -11.69 -19.35 4.67
N ARG A 73 -11.86 -20.04 5.81
CA ARG A 73 -13.16 -20.14 6.45
C ARG A 73 -13.67 -18.81 6.98
N THR A 74 -12.80 -17.96 7.48
CA THR A 74 -13.15 -16.58 7.87
C THR A 74 -13.65 -15.79 6.66
N LEU A 75 -13.00 -15.94 5.52
CA LEU A 75 -13.44 -15.32 4.26
C LEU A 75 -14.79 -15.88 3.78
N LEU A 76 -15.03 -17.19 3.93
CA LEU A 76 -16.31 -17.83 3.59
C LEU A 76 -17.44 -17.57 4.60
N SER A 77 -17.16 -16.98 5.75
CA SER A 77 -18.13 -16.72 6.83
C SER A 77 -18.31 -15.22 7.08
N GLN A 78 -18.23 -14.42 6.02
CA GLN A 78 -18.50 -12.99 6.12
C GLN A 78 -19.98 -12.72 6.40
N SER A 79 -20.29 -11.57 6.99
CA SER A 79 -21.67 -11.17 7.32
C SER A 79 -22.46 -10.65 6.10
N ASN A 80 -21.79 -10.36 5.00
CA ASN A 80 -22.42 -9.93 3.77
C ASN A 80 -23.20 -11.10 3.13
N GLU A 81 -24.46 -10.90 2.80
CA GLU A 81 -25.30 -11.91 2.15
C GLU A 81 -25.13 -11.92 0.61
N ASN A 82 -24.66 -10.81 0.04
CA ASN A 82 -24.54 -10.60 -1.39
C ASN A 82 -23.09 -10.64 -1.85
N TYR A 83 -22.38 -11.72 -1.54
CA TYR A 83 -20.99 -11.91 -2.02
C TYR A 83 -20.76 -13.34 -2.49
N GLU A 84 -19.73 -13.51 -3.29
CA GLU A 84 -19.17 -14.80 -3.64
C GLU A 84 -17.65 -14.80 -3.46
N VAL A 85 -17.07 -15.97 -3.25
CA VAL A 85 -15.63 -16.20 -3.22
C VAL A 85 -15.26 -17.05 -4.42
N VAL A 86 -14.34 -16.58 -5.25
CA VAL A 86 -13.79 -17.30 -6.40
C VAL A 86 -12.38 -17.75 -6.06
N ALA A 87 -12.23 -18.99 -5.65
CA ALA A 87 -10.93 -19.60 -5.39
C ALA A 87 -10.34 -20.13 -6.70
N VAL A 88 -9.19 -19.59 -7.11
CA VAL A 88 -8.47 -20.00 -8.32
C VAL A 88 -7.25 -20.81 -7.91
N TYR A 89 -7.34 -22.12 -8.01
CA TYR A 89 -6.25 -23.01 -7.64
C TYR A 89 -5.25 -23.18 -8.79
N ILE A 90 -4.00 -22.95 -8.49
CA ILE A 90 -2.88 -23.15 -9.43
C ILE A 90 -2.17 -24.45 -9.05
N GLY A 91 -2.58 -25.53 -9.65
CA GLY A 91 -2.15 -26.88 -9.36
C GLY A 91 -2.93 -27.89 -10.18
N LYS A 92 -2.54 -29.17 -10.06
CA LYS A 92 -3.27 -30.28 -10.71
C LYS A 92 -4.58 -30.56 -9.98
N GLU A 93 -5.48 -31.32 -10.59
CA GLU A 93 -6.65 -31.85 -9.90
C GLU A 93 -6.24 -32.96 -8.91
N ASP A 94 -5.86 -32.54 -7.73
CA ASP A 94 -5.36 -33.37 -6.62
C ASP A 94 -6.33 -33.41 -5.44
N ALA A 95 -5.88 -33.99 -4.32
CA ALA A 95 -6.65 -34.08 -3.09
C ALA A 95 -7.00 -32.71 -2.48
N PHE A 96 -6.11 -31.71 -2.66
CA PHE A 96 -6.37 -30.35 -2.19
C PHE A 96 -7.52 -29.70 -2.96
N TYR A 97 -7.50 -29.84 -4.32
CA TYR A 97 -8.60 -29.32 -5.13
C TYR A 97 -9.91 -30.07 -4.87
N ALA A 98 -9.85 -31.40 -4.62
CA ALA A 98 -11.03 -32.14 -4.19
C ALA A 98 -11.61 -31.60 -2.86
N THR A 99 -10.75 -31.21 -1.92
CA THR A 99 -11.16 -30.57 -0.67
C THR A 99 -11.84 -29.23 -0.93
N LEU A 100 -11.29 -28.39 -1.82
CA LEU A 100 -11.92 -27.14 -2.26
C LEU A 100 -13.31 -27.39 -2.88
N LYS A 101 -13.43 -28.36 -3.76
CA LYS A 101 -14.72 -28.77 -4.36
C LYS A 101 -15.70 -29.27 -3.28
N HIS A 102 -15.21 -29.95 -2.25
CA HIS A 102 -16.07 -30.41 -1.14
C HIS A 102 -16.62 -29.24 -0.31
N LEU A 103 -15.81 -28.21 -0.05
CA LEU A 103 -16.26 -27.01 0.67
C LEU A 103 -17.44 -26.29 -0.02
N ARG A 104 -17.57 -26.37 -1.33
CA ARG A 104 -18.73 -25.82 -2.08
C ARG A 104 -20.06 -26.41 -1.64
N LYS A 105 -20.10 -27.63 -1.10
CA LYS A 105 -21.35 -28.25 -0.59
C LYS A 105 -21.88 -27.53 0.66
N PHE A 106 -20.97 -26.93 1.44
CA PHE A 106 -21.30 -26.21 2.66
C PHE A 106 -21.45 -24.69 2.42
N PHE A 107 -20.68 -24.15 1.47
CA PHE A 107 -20.66 -22.72 1.15
C PHE A 107 -21.11 -22.51 -0.29
N LYS A 108 -22.40 -22.25 -0.48
CA LYS A 108 -23.01 -22.13 -1.83
C LYS A 108 -22.46 -20.94 -2.63
N HIS A 109 -21.94 -19.91 -1.96
CA HIS A 109 -21.31 -18.73 -2.55
C HIS A 109 -19.81 -18.95 -2.90
N LEU A 110 -19.25 -20.15 -2.64
CA LEU A 110 -17.91 -20.52 -3.07
C LEU A 110 -17.94 -21.05 -4.50
N LYS A 111 -17.16 -20.43 -5.36
CA LYS A 111 -16.77 -20.95 -6.70
C LYS A 111 -15.33 -21.40 -6.69
N THR A 112 -15.04 -22.47 -7.39
CA THR A 112 -13.69 -23.00 -7.54
C THR A 112 -13.36 -23.19 -9.00
N THR A 113 -12.22 -22.74 -9.41
CA THR A 113 -11.63 -23.02 -10.72
C THR A 113 -10.16 -23.36 -10.55
N HIS A 114 -9.55 -24.01 -11.52
CA HIS A 114 -8.14 -24.34 -11.44
C HIS A 114 -7.43 -24.10 -12.77
N ILE A 115 -6.11 -23.99 -12.70
CA ILE A 115 -5.20 -23.94 -13.83
C ILE A 115 -4.14 -25.01 -13.59
N ASP A 116 -3.98 -25.96 -14.51
CA ASP A 116 -2.94 -26.96 -14.42
C ASP A 116 -1.56 -26.32 -14.49
N TYR A 117 -0.77 -26.55 -13.43
CA TYR A 117 0.62 -26.15 -13.42
C TYR A 117 1.44 -27.05 -14.32
N THR A 118 2.14 -26.46 -15.29
CA THR A 118 3.15 -27.15 -16.10
C THR A 118 4.49 -26.42 -15.93
N PRO A 119 5.59 -27.15 -15.66
CA PRO A 119 6.92 -26.51 -15.51
C PRO A 119 7.37 -25.70 -16.73
N ALA A 120 6.87 -26.06 -17.92
CA ALA A 120 7.19 -25.36 -19.17
C ALA A 120 6.56 -23.98 -19.29
N TYR A 121 5.44 -23.73 -18.57
CA TYR A 121 4.70 -22.47 -18.60
C TYR A 121 4.35 -22.04 -17.16
N PRO A 122 5.20 -21.24 -16.52
CA PRO A 122 4.92 -20.77 -15.16
C PRO A 122 3.66 -19.90 -15.15
N ILE A 123 2.68 -20.31 -14.33
CA ILE A 123 1.45 -19.55 -14.14
C ILE A 123 1.74 -18.33 -13.28
N THR A 124 1.37 -17.17 -13.77
CA THR A 124 1.57 -15.91 -13.08
C THR A 124 0.34 -15.51 -12.26
N MET A 125 0.53 -14.62 -11.29
CA MET A 125 -0.58 -14.00 -10.54
C MET A 125 -1.62 -13.39 -11.48
N ARG A 126 -1.21 -12.72 -12.56
CA ARG A 126 -2.10 -12.13 -13.58
C ARG A 126 -2.99 -13.17 -14.26
N MET A 127 -2.44 -14.35 -14.60
CA MET A 127 -3.23 -15.42 -15.23
C MET A 127 -4.29 -15.93 -14.28
N ALA A 128 -3.94 -16.14 -13.01
CA ALA A 128 -4.87 -16.58 -11.98
C ALA A 128 -5.96 -15.54 -11.75
N LEU A 129 -5.60 -14.26 -11.61
CA LEU A 129 -6.56 -13.17 -11.46
C LEU A 129 -7.47 -13.04 -12.69
N ASN A 130 -6.93 -13.13 -13.91
CA ASN A 130 -7.71 -13.07 -15.15
C ASN A 130 -8.76 -14.18 -15.20
N LEU A 131 -8.40 -15.41 -14.84
CA LEU A 131 -9.36 -16.51 -14.76
C LEU A 131 -10.41 -16.27 -13.69
N GLY A 132 -10.01 -15.81 -12.49
CA GLY A 132 -10.92 -15.50 -11.41
C GLY A 132 -11.91 -14.39 -11.76
N ILE A 133 -11.45 -13.31 -12.42
CA ILE A 133 -12.30 -12.21 -12.89
C ILE A 133 -13.32 -12.70 -13.93
N LYS A 134 -12.91 -13.56 -14.87
CA LYS A 134 -13.82 -14.15 -15.86
C LYS A 134 -14.85 -15.08 -15.22
N ALA A 135 -14.48 -15.84 -14.20
CA ALA A 135 -15.36 -16.76 -13.48
C ALA A 135 -16.33 -16.07 -12.50
N ALA A 136 -16.01 -14.85 -12.09
CA ALA A 136 -16.81 -14.04 -11.17
C ALA A 136 -18.19 -13.71 -11.77
N SER A 137 -19.27 -13.78 -10.94
CA SER A 137 -20.63 -13.43 -11.37
C SER A 137 -20.91 -11.95 -11.31
N PHE A 138 -20.33 -11.26 -10.30
CA PHE A 138 -20.70 -9.89 -10.00
C PHE A 138 -19.78 -8.88 -10.68
N GLU A 139 -20.29 -7.67 -10.84
CA GLU A 139 -19.56 -6.56 -11.46
C GLU A 139 -18.38 -6.07 -10.60
N HIS A 140 -18.56 -6.07 -9.26
CA HIS A 140 -17.58 -5.53 -8.34
C HIS A 140 -16.64 -6.64 -7.88
N ILE A 141 -15.37 -6.49 -8.20
CA ILE A 141 -14.30 -7.45 -7.90
C ILE A 141 -13.48 -6.93 -6.73
N VAL A 142 -13.16 -7.80 -5.78
CA VAL A 142 -12.20 -7.53 -4.71
C VAL A 142 -11.13 -8.62 -4.75
N ILE A 143 -9.87 -8.24 -4.69
CA ILE A 143 -8.74 -9.17 -4.66
C ILE A 143 -8.22 -9.30 -3.23
N THR A 144 -7.93 -10.52 -2.82
CA THR A 144 -7.20 -10.85 -1.60
C THR A 144 -6.27 -12.03 -1.85
N THR A 145 -5.35 -12.30 -0.94
CA THR A 145 -4.37 -13.39 -1.06
C THR A 145 -4.42 -14.33 0.16
N PRO A 146 -3.94 -15.57 0.08
CA PRO A 146 -3.94 -16.51 1.19
C PRO A 146 -3.18 -16.02 2.42
N GLU A 147 -2.17 -15.19 2.22
CA GLU A 147 -1.38 -14.60 3.29
C GLU A 147 -2.13 -13.51 4.06
N THR A 148 -3.31 -13.11 3.57
CA THR A 148 -4.09 -12.01 4.14
C THR A 148 -5.07 -12.52 5.18
N ARG A 149 -4.91 -12.03 6.41
CA ARG A 149 -5.86 -12.19 7.50
C ARG A 149 -6.83 -11.03 7.55
N LEU A 150 -8.12 -11.33 7.54
CA LEU A 150 -9.19 -10.35 7.69
C LEU A 150 -9.45 -10.05 9.17
N THR A 151 -9.56 -8.78 9.52
CA THR A 151 -9.78 -8.38 10.93
C THR A 151 -11.19 -8.60 11.42
N SER A 152 -12.17 -8.73 10.53
CA SER A 152 -13.57 -8.96 10.92
C SER A 152 -14.39 -9.71 9.87
N ARG A 153 -15.54 -10.24 10.31
CA ARG A 153 -16.55 -10.82 9.42
C ARG A 153 -17.33 -9.78 8.61
N SER A 154 -17.18 -8.50 8.89
CA SER A 154 -17.81 -7.41 8.14
C SER A 154 -16.88 -6.81 7.09
N TRP A 155 -15.71 -7.41 6.83
CA TRP A 155 -14.77 -6.90 5.85
C TRP A 155 -15.39 -6.78 4.45
N ALA A 156 -16.12 -7.81 4.02
CA ALA A 156 -16.80 -7.82 2.72
C ALA A 156 -17.87 -6.71 2.62
N ASP A 157 -18.59 -6.43 3.71
CA ASP A 157 -19.58 -5.34 3.77
C ASP A 157 -18.94 -3.98 3.50
N TYR A 158 -17.80 -3.71 4.15
CA TYR A 158 -17.10 -2.45 3.99
C TYR A 158 -16.47 -2.30 2.60
N MET A 159 -15.94 -3.38 2.04
CA MET A 159 -15.41 -3.37 0.68
C MET A 159 -16.54 -3.13 -0.34
N ALA A 160 -17.67 -3.82 -0.19
CA ALA A 160 -18.86 -3.61 -1.02
C ALA A 160 -19.38 -2.17 -0.92
N HIS A 161 -19.44 -1.63 0.30
CA HIS A 161 -19.87 -0.25 0.52
C HIS A 161 -18.96 0.78 -0.18
N GLY A 162 -17.67 0.48 -0.30
CA GLY A 162 -16.72 1.32 -1.03
C GLY A 162 -17.14 1.58 -2.48
N PHE A 163 -17.73 0.61 -3.13
CA PHE A 163 -18.23 0.72 -4.51
C PHE A 163 -19.44 1.65 -4.68
N MET A 164 -20.08 2.07 -3.61
CA MET A 164 -21.11 3.12 -3.69
C MET A 164 -20.51 4.51 -3.94
N TYR A 165 -19.21 4.69 -3.78
CA TYR A 165 -18.53 5.98 -3.90
C TYR A 165 -17.47 6.03 -4.99
N GLY A 166 -17.25 4.92 -5.69
CA GLY A 166 -16.31 4.85 -6.80
C GLY A 166 -16.15 3.44 -7.34
N ASP A 167 -15.74 3.32 -8.58
CA ASP A 167 -15.54 2.03 -9.25
C ASP A 167 -14.30 1.29 -8.78
N ILE A 168 -13.46 1.96 -7.99
CA ILE A 168 -12.21 1.42 -7.41
C ILE A 168 -12.25 1.62 -5.91
N VAL A 169 -11.91 0.56 -5.16
CA VAL A 169 -11.89 0.57 -3.69
C VAL A 169 -10.50 0.22 -3.19
N LEU A 170 -9.94 1.08 -2.34
CA LEU A 170 -8.67 0.86 -1.66
C LEU A 170 -8.89 0.68 -0.16
N GLY A 171 -8.39 -0.42 0.39
CA GLY A 171 -8.37 -0.68 1.83
C GLY A 171 -6.96 -0.57 2.43
N TYR A 172 -6.87 -0.75 3.74
CA TYR A 172 -5.62 -0.74 4.49
C TYR A 172 -5.17 -2.17 4.82
N CYS A 173 -3.92 -2.48 4.47
CA CYS A 173 -3.26 -3.73 4.83
C CYS A 173 -1.83 -3.46 5.30
N ASN A 174 -1.43 -4.09 6.42
CA ASN A 174 -0.07 -4.03 6.92
C ASN A 174 0.38 -5.43 7.39
N TRP A 175 1.68 -5.58 7.69
CA TRP A 175 2.21 -6.80 8.27
C TRP A 175 1.68 -7.04 9.69
N GLU A 176 1.44 -8.31 10.03
CA GLU A 176 1.04 -8.70 11.37
C GLU A 176 2.08 -8.27 12.41
N ARG A 177 1.61 -7.80 13.56
CA ARG A 177 2.48 -7.40 14.65
C ARG A 177 3.07 -8.63 15.34
N LYS A 178 4.36 -8.85 15.10
CA LYS A 178 5.18 -9.84 15.79
C LYS A 178 6.29 -9.15 16.58
N GLY A 179 6.90 -9.83 17.54
CA GLY A 179 8.04 -9.29 18.28
C GLY A 179 9.28 -9.07 17.40
N GLY A 180 10.22 -8.24 17.90
CA GLY A 180 11.50 -8.02 17.27
C GLY A 180 11.62 -6.72 16.46
N VAL A 181 12.87 -6.23 16.37
CA VAL A 181 13.20 -4.99 15.66
C VAL A 181 12.96 -5.09 14.15
N SER A 182 13.21 -6.26 13.56
CA SER A 182 12.99 -6.51 12.13
C SER A 182 11.52 -6.35 11.76
N ASN A 183 10.61 -6.98 12.53
CA ASN A 183 9.16 -6.84 12.28
C ASN A 183 8.72 -5.37 12.43
N LEU A 184 9.25 -4.66 13.45
CA LEU A 184 8.97 -3.25 13.64
C LEU A 184 9.41 -2.42 12.42
N PHE A 185 10.61 -2.67 11.88
CA PHE A 185 11.14 -1.98 10.70
C PHE A 185 10.25 -2.22 9.47
N TYR A 186 9.93 -3.47 9.16
CA TYR A 186 9.13 -3.81 7.97
C TYR A 186 7.71 -3.26 8.07
N ARG A 187 7.07 -3.38 9.22
CA ARG A 187 5.74 -2.80 9.47
C ARG A 187 5.77 -1.28 9.31
N LYS A 188 6.79 -0.62 9.85
CA LYS A 188 6.98 0.82 9.73
C LYS A 188 7.16 1.24 8.28
N TYR A 189 7.98 0.50 7.52
CA TYR A 189 8.21 0.74 6.10
C TYR A 189 6.90 0.61 5.29
N ARG A 190 6.17 -0.49 5.49
CA ARG A 190 4.88 -0.73 4.84
C ARG A 190 3.83 0.31 5.24
N PHE A 191 3.75 0.66 6.52
CA PHE A 191 2.86 1.70 7.01
C PHE A 191 3.13 3.04 6.34
N SER A 192 4.41 3.44 6.19
CA SER A 192 4.80 4.64 5.45
C SER A 192 4.27 4.61 4.01
N GLU A 193 4.49 3.50 3.33
CA GLU A 193 4.08 3.31 1.94
C GLU A 193 2.55 3.36 1.78
N VAL A 194 1.83 2.54 2.54
CA VAL A 194 0.36 2.43 2.48
C VAL A 194 -0.31 3.76 2.85
N THR A 195 0.10 4.40 3.95
CA THR A 195 -0.51 5.68 4.34
C THR A 195 -0.17 6.80 3.35
N THR A 196 0.93 6.72 2.63
CA THR A 196 1.29 7.69 1.60
C THR A 196 0.41 7.53 0.36
N TYR A 197 0.24 6.33 -0.19
CA TYR A 197 -0.64 6.17 -1.35
C TYR A 197 -2.11 6.41 -1.00
N LEU A 198 -2.59 5.99 0.19
CA LEU A 198 -3.97 6.29 0.61
C LEU A 198 -4.21 7.79 0.80
N SER A 199 -3.23 8.53 1.39
CA SER A 199 -3.36 9.99 1.53
C SER A 199 -3.38 10.69 0.17
N ASN A 200 -2.63 10.18 -0.81
CA ASN A 200 -2.66 10.67 -2.17
C ASN A 200 -3.97 10.33 -2.86
N ALA A 201 -4.48 9.10 -2.69
CA ALA A 201 -5.76 8.68 -3.24
C ALA A 201 -6.91 9.56 -2.73
N ILE A 202 -6.99 9.84 -1.41
CA ILE A 202 -7.98 10.74 -0.82
C ILE A 202 -7.92 12.15 -1.43
N ARG A 203 -6.76 12.58 -1.92
CA ARG A 203 -6.55 13.90 -2.57
C ARG A 203 -6.70 13.88 -4.09
N GLY A 204 -7.06 12.75 -4.68
CA GLY A 204 -7.19 12.58 -6.13
C GLY A 204 -5.86 12.43 -6.89
N ASN A 205 -4.75 12.16 -6.19
CA ASN A 205 -3.44 11.87 -6.78
C ASN A 205 -3.13 10.37 -6.68
N HIS A 206 -3.61 9.59 -7.61
CA HIS A 206 -3.56 8.13 -7.57
C HIS A 206 -2.24 7.59 -8.10
N TYR A 207 -1.54 6.73 -7.33
CA TYR A 207 -0.31 6.10 -7.83
C TYR A 207 -0.06 4.68 -7.33
N GLY A 208 -0.68 4.24 -6.27
CA GLY A 208 -0.42 2.92 -5.69
C GLY A 208 -1.65 2.26 -5.12
N ALA A 209 -1.67 0.96 -5.18
CA ALA A 209 -2.65 0.07 -4.57
C ALA A 209 -1.94 -1.15 -3.99
N SER A 210 -2.62 -1.92 -3.16
CA SER A 210 -2.12 -3.20 -2.63
C SER A 210 -3.09 -4.31 -2.98
N ARG A 211 -2.63 -5.35 -3.63
CA ARG A 211 -3.44 -6.53 -4.00
C ARG A 211 -4.17 -7.21 -2.85
N ASN A 212 -3.76 -6.97 -1.61
CA ASN A 212 -4.37 -7.61 -0.44
C ASN A 212 -5.69 -6.97 -0.01
N CYS A 213 -6.00 -5.76 -0.49
CA CYS A 213 -7.23 -5.04 -0.15
C CYS A 213 -7.56 -4.03 -1.26
N PHE A 214 -7.77 -4.54 -2.46
CA PHE A 214 -7.99 -3.78 -3.69
C PHE A 214 -9.22 -4.29 -4.42
N GLY A 215 -10.12 -3.38 -4.78
CA GLY A 215 -11.30 -3.69 -5.56
C GLY A 215 -11.47 -2.78 -6.76
N PHE A 216 -12.11 -3.28 -7.80
CA PHE A 216 -12.44 -2.56 -9.03
C PHE A 216 -13.62 -3.22 -9.75
N THR A 217 -14.25 -2.51 -10.70
CA THR A 217 -15.34 -3.06 -11.50
C THR A 217 -14.82 -3.86 -12.70
N LYS A 218 -15.56 -4.91 -13.10
CA LYS A 218 -15.26 -5.70 -14.32
C LYS A 218 -15.29 -4.82 -15.57
N SER A 219 -16.21 -3.88 -15.63
CA SER A 219 -16.31 -2.92 -16.74
C SER A 219 -15.01 -2.11 -16.90
N LEU A 220 -14.43 -1.61 -15.81
CA LEU A 220 -13.11 -0.95 -15.85
C LEU A 220 -12.01 -1.91 -16.30
N TYR A 221 -12.01 -3.15 -15.79
CA TYR A 221 -11.02 -4.15 -16.16
C TYR A 221 -11.03 -4.41 -17.66
N PHE A 222 -12.21 -4.66 -18.23
CA PHE A 222 -12.32 -4.96 -19.66
C PHE A 222 -12.13 -3.73 -20.56
N SER A 223 -12.45 -2.52 -20.09
CA SER A 223 -12.26 -1.28 -20.86
C SER A 223 -10.80 -1.03 -21.24
N VAL A 224 -9.87 -1.50 -20.41
CA VAL A 224 -8.42 -1.38 -20.65
C VAL A 224 -7.78 -2.69 -21.15
N LYS A 225 -8.59 -3.67 -21.55
CA LYS A 225 -8.17 -5.03 -21.95
C LYS A 225 -7.44 -5.80 -20.84
N GLY A 226 -7.87 -5.59 -19.60
CA GLY A 226 -7.33 -6.25 -18.42
C GLY A 226 -5.84 -5.96 -18.20
N PHE A 227 -5.07 -7.01 -17.98
CA PHE A 227 -3.62 -6.92 -17.74
C PHE A 227 -2.75 -7.01 -19.00
N ASP A 228 -3.32 -6.98 -20.22
CA ASP A 228 -2.60 -7.21 -21.47
C ASP A 228 -1.50 -6.16 -21.74
N HIS A 229 -1.63 -4.97 -21.14
CA HIS A 229 -0.64 -3.89 -21.26
C HIS A 229 0.58 -4.04 -20.34
N LEU A 230 0.61 -5.09 -19.50
CA LEU A 230 1.70 -5.33 -18.56
C LEU A 230 2.71 -6.32 -19.15
N ASP A 231 3.83 -5.83 -19.66
CA ASP A 231 4.94 -6.65 -20.14
C ASP A 231 5.82 -7.22 -19.01
N LEU A 232 5.45 -6.93 -17.76
CA LEU A 232 6.16 -7.35 -16.55
C LEU A 232 5.46 -8.53 -15.88
N THR A 233 6.20 -9.26 -15.04
CA THR A 233 5.64 -10.30 -14.16
C THR A 233 4.93 -9.74 -12.92
N ALA A 234 4.95 -8.42 -12.73
CA ALA A 234 4.32 -7.67 -11.64
C ALA A 234 3.56 -6.47 -12.19
N GLY A 235 2.78 -5.77 -11.36
CA GLY A 235 2.06 -4.55 -11.73
C GLY A 235 0.55 -4.75 -11.85
N GLU A 236 0.06 -5.91 -11.44
CA GLU A 236 -1.37 -6.21 -11.38
C GLU A 236 -2.12 -5.37 -10.34
N ASP A 237 -1.40 -4.76 -9.42
CA ASP A 237 -1.93 -3.83 -8.40
C ASP A 237 -1.65 -2.36 -8.77
N ASP A 238 -0.41 -1.92 -8.74
CA ASP A 238 -0.04 -0.52 -8.86
C ASP A 238 -0.13 0.04 -10.30
N LEU A 239 0.42 -0.68 -11.30
CA LEU A 239 0.37 -0.22 -12.70
C LEU A 239 -1.04 -0.33 -13.29
N PHE A 240 -1.75 -1.43 -12.99
CA PHE A 240 -3.13 -1.56 -13.38
C PHE A 240 -4.00 -0.48 -12.75
N PHE A 241 -3.83 -0.23 -11.43
CA PHE A 241 -4.52 0.85 -10.74
C PHE A 241 -4.29 2.21 -11.41
N GLN A 242 -3.03 2.56 -11.73
CA GLN A 242 -2.73 3.82 -12.42
C GLN A 242 -3.39 3.93 -13.81
N ARG A 243 -3.64 2.79 -14.46
CA ARG A 243 -4.29 2.75 -15.77
C ARG A 243 -5.78 3.05 -15.71
N ILE A 244 -6.46 2.64 -14.64
CA ILE A 244 -7.92 2.73 -14.51
C ILE A 244 -8.38 3.84 -13.58
N ALA A 245 -7.50 4.37 -12.72
CA ALA A 245 -7.85 5.38 -11.72
C ALA A 245 -8.02 6.77 -12.33
N THR A 246 -9.11 7.43 -11.95
CA THR A 246 -9.38 8.85 -12.21
C THR A 246 -9.60 9.58 -10.88
N LYS A 247 -9.65 10.93 -10.91
CA LYS A 247 -9.88 11.71 -9.67
C LYS A 247 -11.19 11.41 -8.98
N GLU A 248 -12.16 10.84 -9.68
CA GLU A 248 -13.54 10.73 -9.26
C GLU A 248 -13.98 9.30 -8.97
N ASN A 249 -13.25 8.29 -9.52
CA ASN A 249 -13.68 6.90 -9.45
C ASN A 249 -13.02 6.07 -8.34
N VAL A 250 -12.20 6.69 -7.45
CA VAL A 250 -11.48 5.98 -6.38
C VAL A 250 -12.08 6.30 -5.02
N SER A 251 -12.49 5.28 -4.31
CA SER A 251 -12.91 5.34 -2.92
C SER A 251 -11.87 4.71 -1.98
N VAL A 252 -11.76 5.21 -0.76
CA VAL A 252 -10.85 4.71 0.27
C VAL A 252 -11.63 4.28 1.49
N ILE A 253 -11.41 3.06 1.96
CA ILE A 253 -12.03 2.50 3.17
C ILE A 253 -11.00 2.44 4.29
N LEU A 254 -11.23 3.27 5.33
CA LEU A 254 -10.39 3.37 6.52
C LEU A 254 -11.22 3.12 7.78
N THR A 255 -11.69 1.89 7.92
CA THR A 255 -12.40 1.42 9.13
C THR A 255 -11.69 0.17 9.68
N PRO A 256 -11.55 0.04 11.02
CA PRO A 256 -10.90 -1.13 11.62
C PRO A 256 -11.48 -2.47 11.18
N ALA A 257 -12.78 -2.54 10.92
CA ALA A 257 -13.42 -3.76 10.45
C ALA A 257 -13.09 -4.14 8.99
N ALA A 258 -12.52 -3.22 8.22
CA ALA A 258 -12.10 -3.47 6.84
C ALA A 258 -10.57 -3.63 6.70
N TYR A 259 -9.81 -3.57 7.79
CA TYR A 259 -8.36 -3.75 7.72
C TYR A 259 -7.98 -5.20 7.51
N CYS A 260 -6.84 -5.37 6.87
CA CYS A 260 -6.21 -6.66 6.68
C CYS A 260 -4.81 -6.66 7.31
N THR A 261 -4.34 -7.85 7.67
CA THR A 261 -2.94 -8.05 8.07
C THR A 261 -2.34 -9.18 7.27
N GLU A 262 -1.11 -9.02 6.85
CA GLU A 262 -0.34 -10.03 6.14
C GLU A 262 0.47 -10.86 7.15
N GLN A 263 0.31 -12.20 7.11
CA GLN A 263 0.79 -13.10 8.16
C GLN A 263 2.17 -13.69 7.88
N ASN A 264 2.65 -13.68 6.64
CA ASN A 264 3.90 -14.32 6.29
C ASN A 264 5.07 -13.85 7.17
N PRO A 265 5.94 -14.77 7.63
CA PRO A 265 7.14 -14.38 8.35
C PRO A 265 8.02 -13.54 7.44
N ILE A 266 8.29 -12.30 7.86
CA ILE A 266 9.17 -11.40 7.12
C ILE A 266 10.60 -11.67 7.52
N SER A 267 11.41 -12.13 6.55
CA SER A 267 12.87 -12.07 6.62
C SER A 267 13.37 -10.81 5.89
N PHE A 268 14.62 -10.44 6.15
CA PHE A 268 15.28 -9.36 5.40
C PHE A 268 15.25 -9.63 3.89
N ASN A 269 15.51 -10.88 3.49
CA ASN A 269 15.51 -11.27 2.08
C ASN A 269 14.12 -11.17 1.44
N SER A 270 13.05 -11.61 2.13
CA SER A 270 11.69 -11.49 1.61
C SER A 270 11.25 -10.02 1.47
N TRP A 271 11.57 -9.18 2.46
CA TRP A 271 11.34 -7.74 2.37
C TRP A 271 12.12 -7.08 1.23
N LEU A 272 13.38 -7.43 1.06
CA LEU A 272 14.23 -6.89 -0.02
C LEU A 272 13.70 -7.31 -1.39
N THR A 273 13.31 -8.58 -1.55
CA THR A 273 12.71 -9.11 -2.79
C THR A 273 11.42 -8.37 -3.13
N GLU A 274 10.52 -8.16 -2.17
CA GLU A 274 9.29 -7.41 -2.37
C GLU A 274 9.57 -5.94 -2.73
N THR A 275 10.55 -5.33 -2.06
CA THR A 275 10.95 -3.95 -2.37
C THR A 275 11.55 -3.83 -3.77
N TYR A 276 12.32 -4.83 -4.22
CA TYR A 276 12.81 -4.88 -5.60
C TYR A 276 11.69 -5.10 -6.62
N ARG A 277 10.73 -5.97 -6.32
CA ARG A 277 9.54 -6.18 -7.17
C ARG A 277 8.78 -4.86 -7.39
N LEU A 278 8.48 -4.15 -6.34
CA LEU A 278 7.85 -2.82 -6.41
C LEU A 278 8.74 -1.78 -7.13
N GLY A 279 10.04 -1.87 -6.96
CA GLY A 279 10.99 -1.01 -7.68
C GLY A 279 10.97 -1.21 -9.20
N GLN A 280 10.73 -2.43 -9.67
CA GLN A 280 10.62 -2.74 -11.11
C GLN A 280 9.38 -2.07 -11.74
N THR A 281 8.26 -2.02 -11.04
CA THR A 281 7.04 -1.36 -11.55
C THR A 281 7.16 0.17 -11.55
N ARG A 282 7.84 0.75 -10.57
CA ARG A 282 7.98 2.22 -10.41
C ARG A 282 8.56 2.95 -11.62
N ARG A 283 9.43 2.33 -12.40
CA ARG A 283 9.98 2.94 -13.62
C ARG A 283 8.94 3.17 -14.71
N PHE A 284 7.85 2.41 -14.68
CA PHE A 284 6.72 2.55 -15.61
C PHE A 284 5.64 3.50 -15.09
N TYR A 285 5.82 4.04 -13.89
CA TYR A 285 4.88 5.00 -13.33
C TYR A 285 4.80 6.25 -14.20
N THR A 286 3.60 6.80 -14.28
CA THR A 286 3.39 8.13 -14.89
C THR A 286 4.22 9.18 -14.16
N ILE A 287 4.51 10.30 -14.82
CA ILE A 287 5.25 11.43 -14.22
C ILE A 287 4.54 11.89 -12.94
N GLN A 288 3.21 11.96 -12.96
CA GLN A 288 2.41 12.35 -11.79
C GLN A 288 2.58 11.37 -10.61
N ALA A 289 2.54 10.06 -10.87
CA ALA A 289 2.75 9.04 -9.86
C ALA A 289 4.17 9.07 -9.28
N ARG A 290 5.20 9.21 -10.13
CA ARG A 290 6.59 9.37 -9.69
C ARG A 290 6.80 10.60 -8.83
N ASN A 291 6.17 11.71 -9.18
CA ASN A 291 6.24 12.94 -8.40
C ASN A 291 5.51 12.81 -7.06
N ALA A 292 4.35 12.16 -7.03
CA ALA A 292 3.59 11.92 -5.81
C ALA A 292 4.38 11.09 -4.78
N GLU A 293 5.17 10.12 -5.25
CA GLU A 293 6.02 9.26 -4.41
C GLU A 293 7.42 9.85 -4.15
N GLY A 294 8.07 10.33 -5.20
CA GLY A 294 9.51 10.66 -5.19
C GLY A 294 9.82 12.05 -4.65
N CYS A 295 8.97 13.03 -4.87
CA CYS A 295 9.21 14.42 -4.49
C CYS A 295 9.36 14.55 -2.96
N SER A 296 8.50 13.89 -2.19
CA SER A 296 8.56 13.88 -0.72
C SER A 296 9.89 13.32 -0.20
N MET A 297 10.37 12.23 -0.79
CA MET A 297 11.65 11.61 -0.41
C MET A 297 12.84 12.52 -0.71
N LEU A 298 12.89 13.10 -1.91
CA LEU A 298 13.98 14.00 -2.31
C LEU A 298 14.01 15.25 -1.45
N CYS A 299 12.86 15.88 -1.20
CA CYS A 299 12.76 17.05 -0.32
C CYS A 299 13.23 16.72 1.11
N ARG A 300 12.93 15.50 1.61
CA ARG A 300 13.35 15.05 2.94
C ARG A 300 14.86 14.85 3.02
N LEU A 301 15.47 14.20 2.03
CA LEU A 301 16.92 14.06 1.93
C LEU A 301 17.62 15.42 1.84
N SER A 302 17.14 16.30 0.97
CA SER A 302 17.70 17.64 0.80
C SER A 302 17.62 18.45 2.09
N PHE A 303 16.53 18.35 2.84
CA PHE A 303 16.39 19.01 4.15
C PHE A 303 17.41 18.50 5.15
N PHE A 304 17.60 17.17 5.27
CA PHE A 304 18.60 16.61 6.19
C PHE A 304 20.02 17.02 5.81
N ILE A 305 20.37 16.95 4.54
CA ILE A 305 21.70 17.36 4.05
C ILE A 305 21.93 18.84 4.33
N ALA A 306 20.96 19.71 4.01
CA ALA A 306 21.11 21.15 4.21
C ALA A 306 21.13 21.52 5.71
N ALA A 307 20.29 20.91 6.55
CA ALA A 307 20.24 21.18 7.99
C ALA A 307 21.52 20.70 8.70
N ILE A 308 21.98 19.49 8.40
CA ILE A 308 23.25 18.95 8.98
C ILE A 308 24.43 19.77 8.48
N GLY A 309 24.49 20.07 7.18
CA GLY A 309 25.51 20.96 6.61
C GLY A 309 25.50 22.35 7.27
N GLY A 310 24.32 22.91 7.52
CA GLY A 310 24.15 24.16 8.24
C GLY A 310 24.67 24.11 9.68
N ILE A 311 24.44 23.03 10.41
CA ILE A 311 24.98 22.83 11.75
C ILE A 311 26.51 22.79 11.76
N VAL A 312 27.12 22.25 10.70
CA VAL A 312 28.59 22.18 10.61
C VAL A 312 29.20 23.54 10.23
N VAL A 313 28.66 24.21 9.23
CA VAL A 313 29.33 25.33 8.53
C VAL A 313 28.88 26.71 9.00
N LEU A 314 27.62 26.86 9.44
CA LEU A 314 27.04 28.17 9.72
C LEU A 314 27.54 28.79 11.06
N PRO A 315 27.44 30.11 11.26
CA PRO A 315 27.60 30.77 12.55
C PRO A 315 26.64 30.25 13.62
N LEU A 316 26.97 30.48 14.89
CA LEU A 316 26.29 29.88 16.06
C LEU A 316 24.76 30.10 16.05
N GLU A 317 24.32 31.29 15.69
CA GLU A 317 22.91 31.68 15.67
C GLU A 317 22.12 30.85 14.62
N PHE A 318 22.70 30.63 13.44
CA PHE A 318 22.09 29.81 12.40
C PHE A 318 22.22 28.33 12.69
N LYS A 319 23.26 27.86 13.38
CA LYS A 319 23.35 26.49 13.91
C LYS A 319 22.19 26.22 14.86
N ALA A 320 21.93 27.12 15.80
CA ALA A 320 20.82 27.01 16.74
C ALA A 320 19.47 26.97 15.99
N LEU A 321 19.32 27.80 14.95
CA LEU A 321 18.11 27.76 14.09
C LEU A 321 17.96 26.39 13.39
N CYS A 322 19.01 25.84 12.79
CA CYS A 322 18.94 24.53 12.14
C CYS A 322 18.55 23.42 13.13
N VAL A 323 19.12 23.40 14.33
CA VAL A 323 18.76 22.45 15.39
C VAL A 323 17.29 22.61 15.79
N LEU A 324 16.86 23.86 16.00
CA LEU A 324 15.46 24.14 16.35
C LEU A 324 14.48 23.65 15.26
N LEU A 325 14.76 23.90 13.99
CA LEU A 325 13.93 23.46 12.87
C LEU A 325 13.87 21.93 12.77
N LEU A 326 14.99 21.23 13.01
CA LEU A 326 15.03 19.78 13.11
C LEU A 326 14.15 19.26 14.24
N LEU A 327 14.24 19.83 15.43
CA LEU A 327 13.45 19.43 16.59
C LEU A 327 11.95 19.66 16.34
N ILE A 328 11.55 20.83 15.83
CA ILE A 328 10.16 21.11 15.49
C ILE A 328 9.64 20.11 14.47
N ARG A 329 10.43 19.83 13.41
CA ARG A 329 10.04 18.85 12.39
C ARG A 329 9.84 17.46 12.97
N TYR A 330 10.73 16.99 13.84
CA TYR A 330 10.60 15.67 14.49
C TYR A 330 9.36 15.60 15.38
N ILE A 331 9.07 16.65 16.16
CA ILE A 331 7.87 16.71 16.99
C ILE A 331 6.61 16.63 16.11
N VAL A 332 6.52 17.47 15.07
CA VAL A 332 5.37 17.51 14.16
C VAL A 332 5.19 16.17 13.45
N ASN A 333 6.28 15.57 13.00
CA ASN A 333 6.24 14.27 12.32
C ASN A 333 5.81 13.14 13.26
N SER A 334 6.37 13.07 14.48
CA SER A 334 5.99 12.05 15.47
C SER A 334 4.52 12.17 15.88
N VAL A 335 4.01 13.38 16.07
CA VAL A 335 2.58 13.63 16.33
C VAL A 335 1.72 13.18 15.14
N SER A 336 2.16 13.49 13.91
CA SER A 336 1.49 13.05 12.67
C SER A 336 1.41 11.51 12.59
N TRP A 337 2.52 10.85 12.86
CA TRP A 337 2.60 9.38 12.84
C TRP A 337 1.73 8.76 13.92
N HIS A 338 1.73 9.32 15.12
CA HIS A 338 0.84 8.86 16.19
C HIS A 338 -0.63 8.94 15.77
N LYS A 339 -1.06 10.08 15.20
CA LYS A 339 -2.45 10.27 14.74
C LYS A 339 -2.82 9.28 13.63
N ARG A 340 -1.94 9.10 12.63
CA ARG A 340 -2.14 8.13 11.54
C ARG A 340 -2.17 6.70 12.07
N GLY A 341 -1.22 6.33 12.93
CA GLY A 341 -1.15 5.02 13.55
C GLY A 341 -2.39 4.70 14.38
N LYS A 342 -2.85 5.63 15.22
CA LYS A 342 -4.09 5.48 15.99
C LYS A 342 -5.29 5.24 15.07
N ARG A 343 -5.34 5.91 13.91
CA ARG A 343 -6.43 5.76 12.93
C ARG A 343 -6.52 4.37 12.34
N VAL A 344 -5.39 3.74 12.01
CA VAL A 344 -5.32 2.43 11.36
C VAL A 344 -5.01 1.28 12.32
N GLY A 345 -5.05 1.51 13.63
CA GLY A 345 -4.81 0.46 14.63
C GLY A 345 -3.34 0.11 14.84
N GLU A 346 -2.40 0.91 14.31
CA GLU A 346 -0.97 0.69 14.47
C GLU A 346 -0.41 1.39 15.71
N SER A 347 -0.05 0.60 16.72
CA SER A 347 0.55 1.13 17.95
C SER A 347 2.06 0.92 17.98
N GLY A 348 2.78 1.82 18.68
CA GLY A 348 4.22 1.70 18.91
C GLY A 348 5.12 2.17 17.78
N LEU A 349 4.60 2.45 16.57
CA LEU A 349 5.41 2.91 15.44
C LEU A 349 5.91 4.36 15.61
N ALA A 350 5.12 5.22 16.24
CA ALA A 350 5.45 6.63 16.39
C ALA A 350 6.66 6.90 17.30
N ALA A 351 6.92 6.04 18.28
CA ALA A 351 8.08 6.19 19.17
C ALA A 351 9.42 6.03 18.44
N TRP A 352 9.42 5.23 17.37
CA TRP A 352 10.62 4.96 16.55
C TRP A 352 10.73 5.91 15.35
N GLU A 353 9.77 6.83 15.20
CA GLU A 353 9.71 7.72 14.05
C GLU A 353 10.99 8.53 13.82
N PRO A 354 11.62 9.16 14.83
CA PRO A 354 12.83 9.96 14.59
C PRO A 354 13.97 9.15 13.93
N LEU A 355 14.14 7.91 14.37
CA LEU A 355 15.18 7.02 13.81
C LEU A 355 14.84 6.57 12.38
N PHE A 356 13.61 6.13 12.16
CA PHE A 356 13.18 5.66 10.85
C PHE A 356 13.05 6.79 9.82
N ASP A 357 12.62 7.95 10.22
CA ASP A 357 12.51 9.12 9.36
C ASP A 357 13.88 9.54 8.80
N PHE A 358 14.93 9.40 9.61
CA PHE A 358 16.29 9.63 9.17
C PHE A 358 16.82 8.49 8.28
N ILE A 359 16.60 7.23 8.65
CA ILE A 359 17.16 6.06 7.97
C ILE A 359 16.42 5.74 6.65
N GLU A 360 15.09 5.83 6.62
CA GLU A 360 14.27 5.39 5.50
C GLU A 360 14.65 6.01 4.14
N PRO A 361 14.92 7.31 4.01
CA PRO A 361 15.31 7.90 2.73
C PRO A 361 16.62 7.34 2.19
N TRP A 362 17.59 7.07 3.07
CA TRP A 362 18.88 6.49 2.69
C TRP A 362 18.72 5.05 2.24
N VAL A 363 17.95 4.26 2.96
CA VAL A 363 17.63 2.87 2.58
C VAL A 363 16.95 2.82 1.23
N ARG A 364 15.93 3.65 1.01
CA ARG A 364 15.24 3.75 -0.29
C ARG A 364 16.18 4.20 -1.42
N PHE A 365 17.05 5.15 -1.14
CA PHE A 365 18.05 5.62 -2.11
C PHE A 365 19.03 4.50 -2.48
N ILE A 366 19.61 3.81 -1.49
CA ILE A 366 20.55 2.69 -1.69
C ILE A 366 19.87 1.59 -2.51
N ILE A 367 18.67 1.15 -2.11
CA ILE A 367 17.93 0.10 -2.83
C ILE A 367 17.70 0.50 -4.29
N ARG A 368 17.28 1.74 -4.54
CA ARG A 368 17.06 2.24 -5.90
C ARG A 368 18.34 2.31 -6.73
N SER A 369 19.45 2.67 -6.11
CA SER A 369 20.76 2.79 -6.79
C SER A 369 21.42 1.42 -7.06
N THR A 370 21.16 0.43 -6.20
CA THR A 370 21.73 -0.92 -6.32
C THR A 370 20.84 -1.87 -7.13
N GLN A 371 19.67 -1.44 -7.51
CA GLN A 371 18.72 -2.23 -8.28
C GLN A 371 19.26 -2.47 -9.69
N LYS A 372 19.97 -3.60 -9.87
CA LYS A 372 20.35 -4.04 -11.23
C LYS A 372 19.11 -4.35 -12.03
N GLU A 373 19.10 -3.94 -13.29
CA GLU A 373 18.05 -4.23 -14.26
C GLU A 373 17.89 -5.73 -14.51
N ARG A 374 17.22 -6.42 -13.60
CA ARG A 374 16.71 -7.77 -13.88
C ARG A 374 15.28 -7.61 -14.40
N ILE A 375 15.18 -7.22 -15.65
CA ILE A 375 13.90 -7.27 -16.36
C ILE A 375 13.66 -8.75 -16.69
N SER A 376 12.77 -9.40 -15.97
CA SER A 376 12.08 -10.56 -16.52
C SER A 376 10.99 -10.06 -17.48
N VAL A 377 11.40 -9.58 -18.64
CA VAL A 377 10.49 -9.39 -19.75
C VAL A 377 10.19 -10.78 -20.27
N TRP A 378 8.93 -11.17 -20.31
CA TRP A 378 8.50 -12.34 -21.05
C TRP A 378 8.85 -12.13 -22.53
N ARG A 379 9.78 -12.93 -23.03
CA ARG A 379 9.91 -13.17 -24.46
C ARG A 379 9.12 -14.41 -24.84
#